data_1095d95a24d1f222985c510f895da7d3
#
_entry.id   1095d95a24d1f222985c510f895da7d3
#
_cell.length_a   1.000
_cell.length_b   1.000
_cell.length_c   1.000
_cell.angle_alpha   90.00
_cell.angle_beta   90.00
_cell.angle_gamma   90.00
#
_symmetry.space_group_name_H-M   'P 1'
#
loop_
_entity.id
_entity.type
_entity.pdbx_description
1 polymer ?
#
loop_
_entity_poly.entity_id
_entity_poly.type
_entity_poly.pdbx_seq_one_letter_code
_entity_poly.pdbx_strand_id
1 'polypeptide(L)'
;VAFHRLAYVSAAALLTISGCSGDDDKSDTSATPTSSASASASASTVTIPETLKSAPYVDIVSGSVDISDVADQTGQTDFALAFVLADSAGACTPTWGGKTAINDSTVAASIAEITTAGGSSIVATGGASGTYLETACSEDELVTAYEAALDAAGSNRLDIDIEQSVTVETVAGALAALQKARGTAITLTLPVAGTTQGLADDGIELLKAVEDTGIEVTVNAMTMNFDAAGGGWGLAMTKAAAAVKDDMDSIWTDKSDAELYAMLGVTPMIGVNNSGGTTTTADATYLLSWAAGKNVGFVRFWSVNRDNGNCTDGSVASNCSGISQTTYQFTDQFHDYAG
;
A
#
# COMPACT_ATOMS: atom_id res chain seq x y z
N VAL A 1 47.06 28.44 6.37
CA VAL A 1 48.25 28.01 5.60
C VAL A 1 47.75 27.39 4.31
N ALA A 2 48.00 28.17 3.26
CA ALA A 2 48.23 27.89 1.84
C ALA A 2 47.29 26.99 1.02
N PHE A 3 46.65 27.66 0.09
CA PHE A 3 46.00 27.18 -1.15
C PHE A 3 46.94 26.41 -2.07
N HIS A 4 46.41 25.39 -2.79
CA HIS A 4 46.89 25.03 -4.13
C HIS A 4 45.70 24.71 -5.03
N ARG A 5 45.53 25.58 -6.05
CA ARG A 5 44.67 25.36 -7.23
C ARG A 5 45.51 24.62 -8.28
N LEU A 6 44.95 23.56 -8.86
CA LEU A 6 45.46 23.05 -10.14
C LEU A 6 44.35 23.18 -11.20
N ALA A 7 44.73 23.94 -12.26
CA ALA A 7 43.97 24.06 -13.49
C ALA A 7 44.43 22.97 -14.46
N TYR A 8 43.49 22.32 -15.16
CA TYR A 8 43.81 21.52 -16.36
C TYR A 8 43.14 22.09 -17.59
N VAL A 9 43.98 22.17 -18.61
CA VAL A 9 43.82 22.85 -19.90
C VAL A 9 43.12 21.91 -20.89
N SER A 10 42.19 22.48 -21.68
CA SER A 10 41.52 21.85 -22.81
C SER A 10 42.46 21.63 -23.98
N ALA A 11 42.33 20.52 -24.69
CA ALA A 11 42.88 20.32 -26.03
C ALA A 11 41.75 19.87 -26.99
N ALA A 12 41.46 20.76 -27.95
CA ALA A 12 40.56 20.46 -29.07
C ALA A 12 41.41 19.92 -30.24
N ALA A 13 40.97 18.84 -30.85
CA ALA A 13 41.55 18.32 -32.11
C ALA A 13 40.51 18.44 -33.23
N LEU A 14 40.80 19.29 -34.22
CA LEU A 14 40.10 19.35 -35.50
C LEU A 14 40.69 18.29 -36.44
N LEU A 15 39.87 17.54 -37.11
CA LEU A 15 40.23 16.75 -38.28
C LEU A 15 39.42 17.23 -39.49
N THR A 16 40.16 17.77 -40.46
CA THR A 16 39.69 18.11 -41.81
C THR A 16 39.80 16.92 -42.73
N ILE A 17 38.79 16.65 -43.53
CA ILE A 17 38.85 15.70 -44.66
C ILE A 17 38.53 16.42 -45.93
N SER A 18 39.51 16.39 -46.85
CA SER A 18 39.48 16.90 -48.22
C SER A 18 38.69 15.97 -49.13
N GLY A 19 37.96 16.57 -50.07
CA GLY A 19 37.25 15.88 -51.12
C GLY A 19 38.11 15.44 -52.31
N CYS A 20 37.55 14.54 -53.12
CA CYS A 20 37.94 14.36 -54.54
C CYS A 20 36.69 14.08 -55.36
N SER A 21 36.58 14.83 -56.46
CA SER A 21 35.61 14.72 -57.55
C SER A 21 35.97 13.55 -58.49
N GLY A 22 35.00 13.00 -59.16
CA GLY A 22 35.16 12.09 -60.29
C GLY A 22 33.79 11.85 -60.98
N ASP A 23 33.72 12.25 -62.26
CA ASP A 23 32.55 12.33 -63.13
C ASP A 23 32.05 10.98 -63.69
N ASP A 24 30.77 11.07 -64.12
CA ASP A 24 30.08 10.34 -65.24
C ASP A 24 29.88 8.83 -65.19
N ASP A 25 28.62 8.34 -65.09
CA ASP A 25 27.88 7.89 -66.31
C ASP A 25 26.40 7.60 -65.98
N LYS A 26 25.52 7.79 -66.97
CA LYS A 26 24.09 7.63 -66.95
C LYS A 26 23.68 6.17 -66.90
N SER A 27 22.71 5.82 -66.06
CA SER A 27 21.73 4.80 -66.39
C SER A 27 20.44 5.00 -65.60
N ASP A 28 19.34 5.16 -66.32
CA ASP A 28 17.98 5.32 -65.89
C ASP A 28 17.50 4.02 -65.26
N THR A 29 17.09 4.06 -63.99
CA THR A 29 16.17 3.05 -63.47
C THR A 29 15.32 3.66 -62.36
N SER A 30 14.03 3.70 -62.60
CA SER A 30 12.93 4.14 -61.75
C SER A 30 12.98 3.44 -60.38
N ALA A 31 13.35 4.16 -59.29
CA ALA A 31 13.24 3.67 -57.92
C ALA A 31 12.01 4.29 -57.27
N THR A 32 11.04 3.46 -57.01
CA THR A 32 9.88 3.75 -56.16
C THR A 32 10.33 4.20 -54.77
N PRO A 33 9.79 5.28 -54.22
CA PRO A 33 10.14 5.69 -52.85
C PRO A 33 9.53 4.67 -51.85
N THR A 34 10.40 3.93 -51.18
CA THR A 34 10.01 3.10 -50.05
C THR A 34 9.66 4.05 -48.89
N SER A 35 8.38 4.17 -48.61
CA SER A 35 7.87 4.85 -47.44
C SER A 35 8.37 4.11 -46.19
N SER A 36 9.32 4.70 -45.48
CA SER A 36 9.69 4.28 -44.12
C SER A 36 8.49 4.55 -43.21
N ALA A 37 7.70 3.51 -42.93
CA ALA A 37 6.72 3.56 -41.88
C ALA A 37 7.48 3.76 -40.54
N SER A 38 7.45 4.97 -39.99
CA SER A 38 7.76 5.19 -38.58
C SER A 38 6.75 4.38 -37.75
N ALA A 39 7.21 3.29 -37.17
CA ALA A 39 6.47 2.61 -36.15
C ALA A 39 6.36 3.58 -34.95
N SER A 40 5.22 4.24 -34.81
CA SER A 40 4.85 4.85 -33.54
C SER A 40 4.79 3.72 -32.51
N ALA A 41 5.77 3.66 -31.63
CA ALA A 41 5.67 2.87 -30.40
C ALA A 41 4.46 3.45 -29.64
N SER A 42 3.35 2.71 -29.62
CA SER A 42 2.27 2.97 -28.69
C SER A 42 2.87 2.83 -27.30
N ALA A 43 2.97 3.92 -26.57
CA ALA A 43 3.23 3.87 -25.14
C ALA A 43 2.11 3.02 -24.53
N SER A 44 2.46 1.86 -24.01
CA SER A 44 1.53 1.06 -23.21
C SER A 44 1.12 1.93 -22.03
N THR A 45 -0.13 2.31 -21.96
CA THR A 45 -0.69 2.97 -20.77
C THR A 45 -0.63 1.97 -19.63
N VAL A 46 0.20 2.24 -18.64
CA VAL A 46 0.28 1.43 -17.43
C VAL A 46 -1.05 1.62 -16.70
N THR A 47 -1.75 0.52 -16.41
CA THR A 47 -3.07 0.56 -15.77
C THR A 47 -2.93 0.26 -14.28
N ILE A 48 -3.48 1.14 -13.44
CA ILE A 48 -3.55 0.93 -11.98
C ILE A 48 -4.68 -0.07 -11.70
N PRO A 49 -4.42 -1.15 -10.92
CA PRO A 49 -5.46 -2.09 -10.52
C PRO A 49 -6.56 -1.43 -9.69
N GLU A 50 -7.81 -1.87 -9.86
CA GLU A 50 -8.92 -1.40 -9.04
C GLU A 50 -8.72 -1.73 -7.55
N THR A 51 -9.27 -0.88 -6.67
CA THR A 51 -9.24 -1.09 -5.22
C THR A 51 -10.12 -2.27 -4.83
N LEU A 52 -9.56 -3.21 -4.05
CA LEU A 52 -10.30 -4.32 -3.48
C LEU A 52 -11.25 -3.81 -2.39
N LYS A 53 -12.51 -4.20 -2.44
CA LYS A 53 -13.56 -3.69 -1.56
C LYS A 53 -13.44 -4.19 -0.12
N SER A 54 -13.04 -5.44 0.06
CA SER A 54 -12.73 -6.04 1.35
C SER A 54 -11.47 -6.88 1.22
N ALA A 55 -10.44 -6.57 2.01
CA ALA A 55 -9.18 -7.31 2.04
C ALA A 55 -8.57 -7.21 3.44
N PRO A 56 -9.04 -8.02 4.41
CA PRO A 56 -8.54 -7.97 5.77
C PRO A 56 -7.06 -8.33 5.85
N TYR A 57 -6.39 -7.81 6.89
CA TYR A 57 -4.98 -8.12 7.15
C TYR A 57 -4.81 -9.54 7.67
N VAL A 58 -3.78 -10.20 7.17
CA VAL A 58 -3.29 -11.49 7.68
C VAL A 58 -1.79 -11.38 7.99
N ASP A 59 -1.41 -11.73 9.22
CA ASP A 59 0.00 -11.99 9.56
C ASP A 59 0.41 -13.32 8.92
N ILE A 60 0.94 -13.20 7.70
CA ILE A 60 1.22 -14.34 6.81
C ILE A 60 2.38 -15.21 7.32
N VAL A 61 3.26 -14.66 8.17
CA VAL A 61 4.41 -15.42 8.72
C VAL A 61 4.08 -16.19 9.98
N SER A 62 2.96 -15.90 10.63
CA SER A 62 2.56 -16.59 11.86
C SER A 62 2.21 -18.07 11.63
N GLY A 63 1.79 -18.44 10.41
CA GLY A 63 1.30 -19.78 10.08
C GLY A 63 0.06 -20.20 10.84
N SER A 64 -0.65 -19.24 11.46
CA SER A 64 -1.81 -19.50 12.31
C SER A 64 -3.16 -19.42 11.57
N VAL A 65 -3.16 -18.98 10.33
CA VAL A 65 -4.33 -18.87 9.45
C VAL A 65 -4.15 -19.80 8.27
N ASP A 66 -5.14 -20.65 8.05
CA ASP A 66 -5.29 -21.44 6.83
C ASP A 66 -6.19 -20.64 5.86
N ILE A 67 -5.59 -20.12 4.80
CA ILE A 67 -6.26 -19.26 3.82
C ILE A 67 -7.40 -20.00 3.12
N SER A 68 -7.19 -21.29 2.80
CA SER A 68 -8.20 -22.11 2.14
C SER A 68 -9.41 -22.31 3.06
N ASP A 69 -9.17 -22.53 4.36
CA ASP A 69 -10.24 -22.68 5.36
C ASP A 69 -11.05 -21.37 5.53
N VAL A 70 -10.38 -20.21 5.53
CA VAL A 70 -11.06 -18.89 5.54
C VAL A 70 -11.96 -18.75 4.32
N ALA A 71 -11.43 -19.02 3.13
CA ALA A 71 -12.18 -18.90 1.87
C ALA A 71 -13.37 -19.85 1.83
N ASP A 72 -13.21 -21.10 2.26
CA ASP A 72 -14.27 -22.11 2.28
C ASP A 72 -15.40 -21.77 3.26
N GLN A 73 -15.06 -21.15 4.42
CA GLN A 73 -16.04 -20.81 5.44
C GLN A 73 -16.76 -19.48 5.21
N THR A 74 -16.11 -18.50 4.59
CA THR A 74 -16.62 -17.12 4.51
C THR A 74 -16.76 -16.59 3.09
N GLY A 75 -16.11 -17.20 2.10
CA GLY A 75 -15.98 -16.65 0.76
C GLY A 75 -14.90 -15.56 0.62
N GLN A 76 -14.24 -15.13 1.71
CA GLN A 76 -13.17 -14.13 1.65
C GLN A 76 -11.94 -14.70 0.96
N THR A 77 -11.53 -14.08 -0.14
CA THR A 77 -10.39 -14.53 -0.95
C THR A 77 -9.30 -13.46 -1.11
N ASP A 78 -9.61 -12.17 -0.88
CA ASP A 78 -8.66 -11.07 -0.98
C ASP A 78 -8.05 -10.74 0.38
N PHE A 79 -6.72 -10.53 0.47
CA PHE A 79 -6.04 -10.28 1.75
C PHE A 79 -4.94 -9.24 1.63
N ALA A 80 -4.73 -8.46 2.71
CA ALA A 80 -3.53 -7.63 2.92
C ALA A 80 -2.51 -8.43 3.72
N LEU A 81 -1.32 -8.66 3.13
CA LEU A 81 -0.26 -9.51 3.68
C LEU A 81 0.64 -8.69 4.60
N ALA A 82 0.49 -8.83 5.90
CA ALA A 82 1.24 -8.11 6.92
C ALA A 82 2.49 -8.90 7.35
N PHE A 83 3.65 -8.32 7.50
CA PHE A 83 4.14 -7.09 6.89
C PHE A 83 5.50 -7.35 6.27
N VAL A 84 5.81 -6.66 5.18
CA VAL A 84 7.18 -6.62 4.66
C VAL A 84 7.95 -5.52 5.41
N LEU A 85 9.11 -5.88 5.93
CA LEU A 85 9.99 -5.04 6.74
C LEU A 85 11.43 -5.14 6.23
N ALA A 86 12.29 -4.23 6.62
CA ALA A 86 13.73 -4.38 6.51
C ALA A 86 14.19 -5.62 7.32
N ASP A 87 15.37 -6.14 7.03
CA ASP A 87 15.87 -7.29 7.76
C ASP A 87 16.18 -6.97 9.24
N SER A 88 16.40 -8.00 10.04
CA SER A 88 16.66 -7.85 11.48
C SER A 88 17.96 -7.11 11.83
N ALA A 89 18.84 -6.87 10.85
CA ALA A 89 20.03 -6.05 11.00
C ALA A 89 19.76 -4.57 10.65
N GLY A 90 18.56 -4.26 10.16
CA GLY A 90 18.17 -2.91 9.72
C GLY A 90 18.70 -2.53 8.34
N ALA A 91 19.11 -3.53 7.54
CA ALA A 91 19.50 -3.28 6.17
C ALA A 91 18.28 -3.17 5.25
N CYS A 92 18.41 -2.43 4.15
CA CYS A 92 17.40 -2.31 3.10
C CYS A 92 17.25 -3.63 2.31
N THR A 93 16.78 -4.66 2.99
CA THR A 93 16.51 -6.00 2.43
C THR A 93 15.10 -6.38 2.80
N PRO A 94 14.17 -6.48 1.84
CA PRO A 94 12.78 -6.81 2.14
C PRO A 94 12.65 -8.24 2.68
N THR A 95 11.97 -8.37 3.81
CA THR A 95 11.70 -9.64 4.48
C THR A 95 10.28 -9.64 5.03
N TRP A 96 9.66 -10.80 5.11
CA TRP A 96 8.40 -10.95 5.84
C TRP A 96 8.68 -10.96 7.35
N GLY A 97 8.01 -10.05 8.06
CA GLY A 97 8.12 -9.92 9.52
C GLY A 97 9.52 -9.57 10.02
N GLY A 98 10.40 -8.99 9.19
CA GLY A 98 11.75 -8.61 9.54
C GLY A 98 12.76 -9.77 9.63
N LYS A 99 12.38 -10.99 9.26
CA LYS A 99 13.22 -12.21 9.46
C LYS A 99 13.10 -13.25 8.37
N THR A 100 11.91 -13.46 7.84
CA THR A 100 11.66 -14.50 6.83
C THR A 100 12.00 -13.95 5.45
N ALA A 101 12.78 -14.68 4.66
CA ALA A 101 13.17 -14.23 3.33
C ALA A 101 11.96 -13.90 2.48
N ILE A 102 12.06 -12.85 1.64
CA ILE A 102 10.92 -12.41 0.82
C ILE A 102 10.41 -13.50 -0.14
N ASN A 103 11.30 -14.40 -0.55
CA ASN A 103 11.01 -15.56 -1.41
C ASN A 103 10.87 -16.87 -0.65
N ASP A 104 10.53 -16.84 0.65
CA ASP A 104 10.33 -18.04 1.46
C ASP A 104 9.21 -18.92 0.87
N SER A 105 9.50 -20.22 0.81
CA SER A 105 8.60 -21.17 0.15
C SER A 105 7.30 -21.43 0.92
N THR A 106 7.30 -21.27 2.25
CA THR A 106 6.11 -21.44 3.08
C THR A 106 5.15 -20.27 2.88
N VAL A 107 5.69 -19.04 2.91
CA VAL A 107 4.90 -17.82 2.62
C VAL A 107 4.39 -17.85 1.19
N ALA A 108 5.23 -18.23 0.22
CA ALA A 108 4.81 -18.38 -1.18
C ALA A 108 3.69 -19.41 -1.35
N ALA A 109 3.68 -20.50 -0.57
CA ALA A 109 2.60 -21.49 -0.60
C ALA A 109 1.28 -20.88 -0.09
N SER A 110 1.29 -20.14 1.01
CA SER A 110 0.08 -19.47 1.53
C SER A 110 -0.44 -18.39 0.55
N ILE A 111 0.46 -17.66 -0.11
CA ILE A 111 0.06 -16.71 -1.17
C ILE A 111 -0.57 -17.44 -2.37
N ALA A 112 -0.05 -18.62 -2.72
CA ALA A 112 -0.62 -19.43 -3.80
C ALA A 112 -2.02 -19.95 -3.47
N GLU A 113 -2.36 -20.16 -2.19
CA GLU A 113 -3.74 -20.51 -1.76
C GLU A 113 -4.70 -19.36 -2.07
N ILE A 114 -4.32 -18.09 -1.83
CA ILE A 114 -5.11 -16.90 -2.20
C ILE A 114 -5.45 -16.93 -3.70
N THR A 115 -4.42 -17.11 -4.53
CA THR A 115 -4.60 -17.18 -6.00
C THR A 115 -5.45 -18.37 -6.42
N THR A 116 -5.29 -19.50 -5.76
CA THR A 116 -6.07 -20.73 -6.03
C THR A 116 -7.54 -20.56 -5.68
N ALA A 117 -7.83 -19.81 -4.62
CA ALA A 117 -9.20 -19.42 -4.23
C ALA A 117 -9.81 -18.34 -5.17
N GLY A 118 -9.05 -17.84 -6.14
CA GLY A 118 -9.49 -16.80 -7.08
C GLY A 118 -9.35 -15.38 -6.56
N GLY A 119 -8.64 -15.19 -5.45
CA GLY A 119 -8.43 -13.91 -4.79
C GLY A 119 -7.16 -13.19 -5.24
N SER A 120 -6.94 -12.03 -4.63
CA SER A 120 -5.83 -11.13 -4.85
C SER A 120 -5.14 -10.76 -3.54
N SER A 121 -3.83 -10.49 -3.62
CA SER A 121 -3.03 -10.02 -2.50
C SER A 121 -2.76 -8.54 -2.58
N ILE A 122 -2.70 -7.88 -1.43
CA ILE A 122 -2.10 -6.57 -1.22
C ILE A 122 -0.84 -6.81 -0.40
N VAL A 123 0.30 -6.30 -0.82
CA VAL A 123 1.52 -6.33 -0.01
C VAL A 123 1.50 -5.16 0.96
N ALA A 124 1.54 -5.42 2.26
CA ALA A 124 1.61 -4.37 3.28
C ALA A 124 3.04 -4.25 3.83
N THR A 125 3.57 -3.03 3.90
CA THR A 125 4.84 -2.69 4.57
C THR A 125 4.57 -1.92 5.85
N GLY A 126 5.54 -1.81 6.73
CA GLY A 126 5.39 -1.02 7.96
C GLY A 126 4.75 -1.77 9.13
N GLY A 127 3.69 -1.19 9.71
CA GLY A 127 2.99 -1.73 10.88
C GLY A 127 3.58 -1.30 12.23
N ALA A 128 3.00 -1.77 13.34
CA ALA A 128 3.30 -1.29 14.69
C ALA A 128 4.74 -1.53 15.16
N SER A 129 5.53 -2.40 14.52
CA SER A 129 6.84 -2.80 15.03
C SER A 129 7.79 -3.26 13.93
N GLY A 130 9.08 -3.32 14.27
CA GLY A 130 10.16 -3.71 13.37
C GLY A 130 10.84 -2.50 12.72
N THR A 131 11.83 -2.76 11.87
CA THR A 131 12.51 -1.72 11.11
C THR A 131 11.85 -1.58 9.74
N TYR A 132 11.38 -0.40 9.43
CA TYR A 132 10.73 -0.13 8.16
C TYR A 132 11.71 -0.10 6.99
N LEU A 133 11.28 -0.56 5.82
CA LEU A 133 12.00 -0.28 4.57
C LEU A 133 12.09 1.22 4.32
N GLU A 134 11.05 1.97 4.63
CA GLU A 134 10.88 3.41 4.51
C GLU A 134 11.88 4.21 5.35
N THR A 135 12.50 3.58 6.36
CA THR A 135 13.58 4.18 7.18
C THR A 135 14.96 3.62 6.87
N ALA A 136 15.04 2.40 6.34
CA ALA A 136 16.30 1.71 6.09
C ALA A 136 16.88 1.99 4.69
N CYS A 137 16.03 2.34 3.73
CA CYS A 137 16.37 2.47 2.32
C CYS A 137 16.51 3.95 1.90
N SER A 138 17.38 4.22 0.95
CA SER A 138 17.28 5.42 0.10
C SER A 138 16.09 5.30 -0.87
N GLU A 139 15.72 6.37 -1.55
CA GLU A 139 14.57 6.40 -2.47
C GLU A 139 14.67 5.30 -3.56
N ASP A 140 15.79 5.19 -4.26
CA ASP A 140 15.98 4.17 -5.32
C ASP A 140 15.99 2.74 -4.77
N GLU A 141 16.59 2.53 -3.59
CA GLU A 141 16.58 1.24 -2.91
C GLU A 141 15.18 0.85 -2.45
N LEU A 142 14.40 1.82 -2.00
CA LEU A 142 13.01 1.62 -1.55
C LEU A 142 12.12 1.16 -2.72
N VAL A 143 12.25 1.78 -3.90
CA VAL A 143 11.58 1.32 -5.13
C VAL A 143 11.93 -0.14 -5.41
N THR A 144 13.22 -0.48 -5.39
CA THR A 144 13.69 -1.85 -5.63
C THR A 144 13.14 -2.85 -4.60
N ALA A 145 13.08 -2.45 -3.33
CA ALA A 145 12.54 -3.28 -2.26
C ALA A 145 11.03 -3.53 -2.42
N TYR A 146 10.27 -2.49 -2.77
CA TYR A 146 8.84 -2.62 -3.06
C TYR A 146 8.58 -3.53 -4.28
N GLU A 147 9.35 -3.35 -5.36
CA GLU A 147 9.24 -4.22 -6.54
C GLU A 147 9.50 -5.69 -6.19
N ALA A 148 10.55 -5.96 -5.41
CA ALA A 148 10.87 -7.32 -4.98
C ALA A 148 9.76 -7.94 -4.12
N ALA A 149 9.13 -7.16 -3.23
CA ALA A 149 8.03 -7.63 -2.40
C ALA A 149 6.75 -7.89 -3.24
N LEU A 150 6.43 -6.99 -4.15
CA LEU A 150 5.29 -7.13 -5.07
C LEU A 150 5.47 -8.35 -5.99
N ASP A 151 6.67 -8.55 -6.52
CA ASP A 151 6.98 -9.68 -7.40
C ASP A 151 6.90 -11.01 -6.64
N ALA A 152 7.40 -11.06 -5.40
CA ALA A 152 7.31 -12.26 -4.55
C ALA A 152 5.85 -12.65 -4.23
N ALA A 153 4.98 -11.66 -4.09
CA ALA A 153 3.55 -11.87 -3.85
C ALA A 153 2.71 -12.04 -5.13
N GLY A 154 3.30 -11.83 -6.31
CA GLY A 154 2.55 -11.81 -7.57
C GLY A 154 1.47 -10.72 -7.62
N SER A 155 1.72 -9.59 -6.94
CA SER A 155 0.77 -8.49 -6.75
C SER A 155 1.25 -7.21 -7.41
N ASN A 156 0.32 -6.30 -7.71
CA ASN A 156 0.62 -4.91 -8.04
C ASN A 156 -0.21 -3.94 -7.18
N ARG A 157 -0.44 -4.33 -5.92
CA ARG A 157 -1.11 -3.53 -4.89
C ARG A 157 -0.23 -3.44 -3.68
N LEU A 158 0.10 -2.21 -3.28
CA LEU A 158 0.98 -1.90 -2.16
C LEU A 158 0.21 -1.08 -1.12
N ASP A 159 0.36 -1.48 0.13
CA ASP A 159 -0.18 -0.81 1.30
C ASP A 159 0.98 -0.35 2.18
N ILE A 160 1.07 0.94 2.45
CA ILE A 160 2.13 1.54 3.26
C ILE A 160 1.53 1.90 4.61
N ASP A 161 1.80 1.08 5.62
CA ASP A 161 1.28 1.23 6.98
C ASP A 161 2.31 1.98 7.85
N ILE A 162 2.14 3.29 8.00
CA ILE A 162 3.09 4.16 8.68
C ILE A 162 2.59 4.53 10.07
N GLU A 163 3.17 3.85 11.07
CA GLU A 163 2.95 4.09 12.51
C GLU A 163 4.20 4.65 13.21
N GLN A 164 5.30 4.85 12.49
CA GLN A 164 6.57 5.40 12.98
C GLN A 164 7.00 6.54 12.05
N SER A 165 7.83 7.46 12.56
CA SER A 165 8.33 8.58 11.76
C SER A 165 9.20 8.11 10.59
N VAL A 166 8.97 8.67 9.42
CA VAL A 166 9.71 8.41 8.17
C VAL A 166 10.16 9.73 7.52
N THR A 167 11.05 9.67 6.54
CA THR A 167 11.35 10.81 5.68
C THR A 167 10.31 10.88 4.57
N VAL A 168 9.32 11.75 4.71
CA VAL A 168 8.13 11.78 3.85
C VAL A 168 8.47 12.00 2.38
N GLU A 169 9.49 12.81 2.06
CA GLU A 169 9.94 13.06 0.69
C GLU A 169 10.53 11.79 0.04
N THR A 170 11.28 11.00 0.80
CA THR A 170 11.83 9.72 0.33
C THR A 170 10.71 8.73 0.00
N VAL A 171 9.71 8.63 0.88
CA VAL A 171 8.57 7.73 0.67
C VAL A 171 7.75 8.20 -0.53
N ALA A 172 7.38 9.47 -0.59
CA ALA A 172 6.58 10.04 -1.68
C ALA A 172 7.28 9.89 -3.05
N GLY A 173 8.61 10.16 -3.11
CA GLY A 173 9.42 9.99 -4.31
C GLY A 173 9.45 8.53 -4.78
N ALA A 174 9.68 7.59 -3.88
CA ALA A 174 9.70 6.16 -4.20
C ALA A 174 8.33 5.67 -4.70
N LEU A 175 7.23 6.09 -4.07
CA LEU A 175 5.87 5.73 -4.50
C LEU A 175 5.55 6.30 -5.89
N ALA A 176 5.96 7.54 -6.17
CA ALA A 176 5.79 8.16 -7.48
C ALA A 176 6.59 7.41 -8.57
N ALA A 177 7.83 7.05 -8.29
CA ALA A 177 8.65 6.27 -9.21
C ALA A 177 8.04 4.89 -9.47
N LEU A 178 7.59 4.19 -8.43
CA LEU A 178 6.95 2.87 -8.52
C LEU A 178 5.65 2.92 -9.34
N GLN A 179 4.75 3.85 -9.04
CA GLN A 179 3.49 3.96 -9.78
C GLN A 179 3.71 4.31 -11.24
N LYS A 180 4.64 5.20 -11.54
CA LYS A 180 5.03 5.53 -12.91
C LYS A 180 5.60 4.34 -13.67
N ALA A 181 6.39 3.50 -13.02
CA ALA A 181 7.03 2.34 -13.65
C ALA A 181 6.06 1.18 -13.87
N ARG A 182 5.18 0.89 -12.90
CA ARG A 182 4.38 -0.33 -12.86
C ARG A 182 2.87 -0.09 -12.84
N GLY A 183 2.38 1.15 -12.56
CA GLY A 183 0.97 1.41 -12.28
C GLY A 183 0.48 0.72 -11.00
N THR A 184 1.33 0.67 -9.97
CA THR A 184 0.98 0.05 -8.70
C THR A 184 -0.18 0.81 -8.05
N ALA A 185 -1.21 0.08 -7.62
CA ALA A 185 -2.24 0.63 -6.75
C ALA A 185 -1.65 0.84 -5.36
N ILE A 186 -1.71 2.06 -4.84
CA ILE A 186 -1.08 2.47 -3.59
C ILE A 186 -2.14 2.86 -2.56
N THR A 187 -2.04 2.29 -1.38
CA THR A 187 -2.81 2.68 -0.20
C THR A 187 -1.85 3.22 0.87
N LEU A 188 -2.22 4.31 1.54
CA LEU A 188 -1.53 4.83 2.71
C LEU A 188 -2.39 4.51 3.94
N THR A 189 -1.91 3.62 4.80
CA THR A 189 -2.58 3.21 6.03
C THR A 189 -1.97 3.99 7.19
N LEU A 190 -2.82 4.79 7.86
CA LEU A 190 -2.35 5.84 8.78
C LEU A 190 -3.12 5.84 10.09
N PRO A 191 -2.42 6.06 11.23
CA PRO A 191 -3.04 6.17 12.55
C PRO A 191 -3.99 7.37 12.66
N VAL A 192 -5.13 7.13 13.31
CA VAL A 192 -6.09 8.17 13.68
C VAL A 192 -5.77 8.70 15.08
N ALA A 193 -5.66 10.02 15.23
CA ALA A 193 -5.38 10.66 16.51
C ALA A 193 -6.59 10.69 17.46
N GLY A 194 -7.82 10.60 16.91
CA GLY A 194 -9.04 10.62 17.72
C GLY A 194 -10.31 10.83 16.90
N THR A 195 -11.43 10.92 17.59
CA THR A 195 -12.77 11.02 16.97
C THR A 195 -13.05 12.33 16.22
N THR A 196 -12.25 13.37 16.43
CA THR A 196 -12.44 14.71 15.85
C THR A 196 -11.14 15.31 15.33
N GLN A 197 -10.01 14.66 15.60
CA GLN A 197 -8.68 15.13 15.20
C GLN A 197 -8.27 14.63 13.82
N GLY A 198 -8.92 13.56 13.32
CA GLY A 198 -8.52 12.89 12.07
C GLY A 198 -7.20 12.15 12.21
N LEU A 199 -6.31 12.30 11.25
CA LEU A 199 -4.97 11.69 11.23
C LEU A 199 -4.03 12.34 12.25
N ALA A 200 -2.98 11.62 12.64
CA ALA A 200 -1.83 12.21 13.32
C ALA A 200 -1.05 13.15 12.37
N ASP A 201 -0.31 14.12 12.95
CA ASP A 201 0.41 15.15 12.15
C ASP A 201 1.36 14.55 11.12
N ASP A 202 2.13 13.49 11.46
CA ASP A 202 3.05 12.80 10.57
C ASP A 202 2.30 12.19 9.35
N GLY A 203 1.09 11.69 9.55
CA GLY A 203 0.24 11.18 8.48
C GLY A 203 -0.22 12.28 7.52
N ILE A 204 -0.58 13.45 8.05
CA ILE A 204 -0.96 14.62 7.24
C ILE A 204 0.25 15.12 6.42
N GLU A 205 1.45 15.14 7.00
CA GLU A 205 2.67 15.52 6.29
C GLU A 205 2.97 14.56 5.14
N LEU A 206 2.84 13.25 5.37
CA LEU A 206 3.02 12.24 4.33
C LEU A 206 1.98 12.39 3.20
N LEU A 207 0.69 12.59 3.53
CA LEU A 207 -0.34 12.79 2.51
C LEU A 207 -0.08 14.01 1.62
N LYS A 208 0.38 15.12 2.19
CA LYS A 208 0.76 16.33 1.44
C LYS A 208 1.93 16.06 0.50
N ALA A 209 3.00 15.41 1.01
CA ALA A 209 4.15 15.07 0.19
C ALA A 209 3.79 14.13 -0.97
N VAL A 210 2.84 13.22 -0.76
CA VAL A 210 2.34 12.31 -1.81
C VAL A 210 1.45 13.05 -2.81
N GLU A 211 0.55 13.92 -2.35
CA GLU A 211 -0.30 14.75 -3.22
C GLU A 211 0.55 15.63 -4.15
N ASP A 212 1.62 16.26 -3.64
CA ASP A 212 2.57 17.06 -4.41
C ASP A 212 3.22 16.29 -5.57
N THR A 213 3.29 14.96 -5.52
CA THR A 213 3.80 14.12 -6.63
C THR A 213 2.77 13.89 -7.74
N GLY A 214 1.50 14.11 -7.48
CA GLY A 214 0.39 13.91 -8.41
C GLY A 214 0.04 12.45 -8.72
N ILE A 215 0.46 11.49 -7.87
CA ILE A 215 0.10 10.08 -8.02
C ILE A 215 -1.31 9.79 -7.51
N GLU A 216 -1.90 8.68 -7.97
CA GLU A 216 -3.19 8.20 -7.49
C GLU A 216 -3.00 7.30 -6.26
N VAL A 217 -3.65 7.65 -5.16
CA VAL A 217 -3.59 6.88 -3.91
C VAL A 217 -4.97 6.73 -3.28
N THR A 218 -5.10 5.73 -2.40
CA THR A 218 -6.19 5.63 -1.42
C THR A 218 -5.62 5.81 -0.02
N VAL A 219 -6.46 6.29 0.91
CA VAL A 219 -6.09 6.53 2.32
C VAL A 219 -6.90 5.58 3.19
N ASN A 220 -6.23 4.78 3.99
CA ASN A 220 -6.85 3.83 4.91
C ASN A 220 -6.73 4.33 6.35
N ALA A 221 -7.85 4.72 6.94
CA ALA A 221 -7.91 5.20 8.31
C ALA A 221 -7.85 4.01 9.31
N MET A 222 -6.84 3.98 10.15
CA MET A 222 -6.74 3.01 11.26
C MET A 222 -7.73 3.40 12.38
N THR A 223 -9.00 3.01 12.23
CA THR A 223 -10.08 3.32 13.18
C THR A 223 -10.00 2.44 14.44
N MET A 224 -8.83 2.44 15.07
CA MET A 224 -8.46 1.63 16.24
C MET A 224 -7.51 2.38 17.16
N ASN A 225 -7.39 1.92 18.41
CA ASN A 225 -6.35 2.34 19.37
C ASN A 225 -6.36 3.84 19.75
N PHE A 226 -7.49 4.52 19.66
CA PHE A 226 -7.66 5.92 20.07
C PHE A 226 -8.69 6.06 21.19
N ASP A 227 -8.73 7.23 21.85
CA ASP A 227 -9.75 7.52 22.88
C ASP A 227 -11.09 7.86 22.26
N ALA A 228 -12.12 7.12 22.62
CA ALA A 228 -13.48 7.30 22.13
C ALA A 228 -14.18 8.58 22.61
N ALA A 229 -13.60 9.32 23.55
CA ALA A 229 -14.16 10.56 24.14
C ALA A 229 -15.64 10.43 24.61
N GLY A 230 -16.08 9.20 24.93
CA GLY A 230 -17.43 8.85 25.30
C GLY A 230 -18.33 8.49 24.09
N GLY A 231 -19.40 7.76 24.37
CA GLY A 231 -20.27 7.18 23.34
C GLY A 231 -19.93 5.71 23.02
N GLY A 232 -20.66 5.10 22.10
CA GLY A 232 -20.37 3.73 21.62
C GLY A 232 -19.13 3.70 20.73
N TRP A 233 -18.41 2.55 20.76
CA TRP A 233 -17.16 2.41 19.99
C TRP A 233 -17.41 2.44 18.48
N GLY A 234 -18.47 1.82 17.97
CA GLY A 234 -18.86 1.92 16.57
C GLY A 234 -19.06 3.37 16.09
N LEU A 235 -19.73 4.20 16.91
CA LEU A 235 -19.87 5.63 16.60
C LEU A 235 -18.54 6.39 16.66
N ALA A 236 -17.63 6.03 17.58
CA ALA A 236 -16.31 6.64 17.68
C ALA A 236 -15.49 6.37 16.41
N MET A 237 -15.48 5.13 15.92
CA MET A 237 -14.81 4.73 14.67
C MET A 237 -15.34 5.51 13.45
N THR A 238 -16.65 5.65 13.31
CA THR A 238 -17.23 6.40 12.18
C THR A 238 -16.93 7.89 12.22
N LYS A 239 -16.89 8.49 13.43
CA LYS A 239 -16.47 9.89 13.59
C LYS A 239 -15.01 10.09 13.24
N ALA A 240 -14.14 9.19 13.68
CA ALA A 240 -12.72 9.21 13.36
C ALA A 240 -12.51 9.12 11.84
N ALA A 241 -13.18 8.19 11.17
CA ALA A 241 -13.11 8.08 9.71
C ALA A 241 -13.64 9.33 8.97
N ALA A 242 -14.71 9.95 9.49
CA ALA A 242 -15.22 11.19 8.92
C ALA A 242 -14.22 12.36 9.10
N ALA A 243 -13.52 12.43 10.25
CA ALA A 243 -12.49 13.44 10.47
C ALA A 243 -11.27 13.24 9.54
N VAL A 244 -10.89 11.99 9.25
CA VAL A 244 -9.85 11.70 8.24
C VAL A 244 -10.29 12.18 6.85
N LYS A 245 -11.58 11.99 6.46
CA LYS A 245 -12.10 12.55 5.21
C LYS A 245 -11.98 14.09 5.19
N ASP A 246 -12.20 14.76 6.31
CA ASP A 246 -12.06 16.21 6.40
C ASP A 246 -10.59 16.66 6.28
N ASP A 247 -9.62 15.87 6.79
CA ASP A 247 -8.19 16.09 6.52
C ASP A 247 -7.87 15.93 5.03
N MET A 248 -8.40 14.87 4.38
CA MET A 248 -8.23 14.66 2.94
C MET A 248 -8.80 15.81 2.13
N ASP A 249 -9.96 16.39 2.51
CA ASP A 249 -10.58 17.55 1.88
C ASP A 249 -9.68 18.80 1.93
N SER A 250 -8.91 18.93 2.99
CA SER A 250 -7.93 20.03 3.14
C SER A 250 -6.70 19.87 2.24
N ILE A 251 -6.42 18.66 1.75
CA ILE A 251 -5.27 18.31 0.90
C ILE A 251 -5.70 18.27 -0.57
N TRP A 252 -6.70 17.47 -0.92
CA TRP A 252 -7.26 17.33 -2.27
C TRP A 252 -8.46 18.26 -2.47
N THR A 253 -8.22 19.57 -2.50
CA THR A 253 -9.25 20.62 -2.50
C THR A 253 -10.11 20.70 -3.77
N ASP A 254 -9.72 19.98 -4.82
CA ASP A 254 -10.44 19.86 -6.09
C ASP A 254 -11.41 18.68 -6.14
N LYS A 255 -11.36 17.79 -5.14
CA LYS A 255 -12.23 16.61 -5.06
C LYS A 255 -13.52 16.88 -4.32
N SER A 256 -14.59 16.25 -4.79
CA SER A 256 -15.88 16.25 -4.10
C SER A 256 -15.87 15.29 -2.90
N ASP A 257 -16.80 15.49 -1.96
CA ASP A 257 -17.01 14.57 -0.83
C ASP A 257 -17.18 13.11 -1.30
N ALA A 258 -17.85 12.87 -2.42
CA ALA A 258 -18.07 11.53 -2.93
C ALA A 258 -16.77 10.90 -3.42
N GLU A 259 -15.90 11.66 -4.08
CA GLU A 259 -14.57 11.19 -4.52
C GLU A 259 -13.65 10.94 -3.32
N LEU A 260 -13.68 11.81 -2.30
CA LEU A 260 -12.89 11.62 -1.08
C LEU A 260 -13.35 10.39 -0.30
N TYR A 261 -14.65 10.12 -0.17
CA TYR A 261 -15.14 8.88 0.43
C TYR A 261 -14.79 7.65 -0.40
N ALA A 262 -14.77 7.75 -1.73
CA ALA A 262 -14.34 6.66 -2.60
C ALA A 262 -12.83 6.37 -2.49
N MET A 263 -12.02 7.37 -2.13
CA MET A 263 -10.58 7.22 -1.83
C MET A 263 -10.32 6.71 -0.40
N LEU A 264 -11.28 6.86 0.51
CA LEU A 264 -11.15 6.49 1.91
C LEU A 264 -11.40 4.99 2.12
N GLY A 265 -10.55 4.35 2.91
CA GLY A 265 -10.78 3.05 3.53
C GLY A 265 -10.83 3.15 5.06
N VAL A 266 -11.36 2.12 5.70
CA VAL A 266 -11.40 2.03 7.16
C VAL A 266 -10.91 0.67 7.63
N THR A 267 -10.10 0.67 8.70
CA THR A 267 -9.53 -0.54 9.29
C THR A 267 -9.67 -0.50 10.82
N PRO A 268 -10.68 -1.12 11.41
CA PRO A 268 -10.74 -1.35 12.85
C PRO A 268 -9.83 -2.52 13.27
N MET A 269 -9.40 -2.53 14.54
CA MET A 269 -8.89 -3.72 15.22
C MET A 269 -10.08 -4.46 15.84
N ILE A 270 -10.29 -5.70 15.43
CA ILE A 270 -11.42 -6.51 15.93
C ILE A 270 -11.19 -7.00 17.36
N GLY A 271 -12.24 -7.08 18.16
CA GLY A 271 -12.15 -7.46 19.57
C GLY A 271 -11.50 -6.39 20.43
N VAL A 272 -10.72 -6.81 21.43
CA VAL A 272 -10.06 -5.91 22.38
C VAL A 272 -8.91 -5.17 21.69
N ASN A 273 -8.92 -3.84 21.71
CA ASN A 273 -7.88 -2.99 21.16
C ASN A 273 -6.73 -2.79 22.14
N ASN A 274 -5.53 -2.40 21.68
CA ASN A 274 -4.38 -2.12 22.55
C ASN A 274 -4.66 -0.94 23.51
N SER A 275 -5.45 0.03 23.04
CA SER A 275 -5.99 1.14 23.81
C SER A 275 -7.37 1.54 23.29
N GLY A 276 -8.12 2.29 24.06
CA GLY A 276 -9.45 2.76 23.67
C GLY A 276 -10.55 1.73 23.89
N GLY A 277 -11.27 1.36 22.84
CA GLY A 277 -12.46 0.53 22.92
C GLY A 277 -12.24 -0.95 22.64
N THR A 278 -13.36 -1.67 22.64
CA THR A 278 -13.44 -3.06 22.15
C THR A 278 -14.39 -3.09 20.97
N THR A 279 -13.89 -3.53 19.81
CA THR A 279 -14.71 -3.67 18.61
C THR A 279 -15.50 -4.96 18.69
N THR A 280 -16.77 -4.85 19.02
CA THR A 280 -17.72 -5.99 18.98
C THR A 280 -18.24 -6.20 17.54
N THR A 281 -18.89 -7.34 17.29
CA THR A 281 -19.55 -7.60 16.01
C THR A 281 -20.68 -6.58 15.72
N ALA A 282 -21.32 -6.03 16.76
CA ALA A 282 -22.31 -4.96 16.63
C ALA A 282 -21.66 -3.63 16.23
N ASP A 283 -20.47 -3.31 16.77
CA ASP A 283 -19.70 -2.12 16.37
C ASP A 283 -19.21 -2.26 14.92
N ALA A 284 -18.78 -3.45 14.50
CA ALA A 284 -18.42 -3.74 13.11
C ALA A 284 -19.62 -3.54 12.17
N THR A 285 -20.79 -4.07 12.50
CA THR A 285 -22.03 -3.84 11.73
C THR A 285 -22.35 -2.35 11.61
N TYR A 286 -22.18 -1.59 12.69
CA TYR A 286 -22.43 -0.15 12.70
C TYR A 286 -21.45 0.58 11.74
N LEU A 287 -20.15 0.26 11.82
CA LEU A 287 -19.12 0.82 10.96
C LEU A 287 -19.38 0.51 9.47
N LEU A 288 -19.66 -0.76 9.15
CA LEU A 288 -19.94 -1.21 7.78
C LEU A 288 -21.20 -0.55 7.20
N SER A 289 -22.26 -0.41 8.01
CA SER A 289 -23.49 0.28 7.58
C SER A 289 -23.24 1.76 7.30
N TRP A 290 -22.41 2.43 8.10
CA TRP A 290 -22.00 3.82 7.87
C TRP A 290 -21.13 3.92 6.62
N ALA A 291 -20.15 3.03 6.46
CA ALA A 291 -19.25 3.01 5.32
C ALA A 291 -20.03 2.84 4.00
N ALA A 292 -20.97 1.89 3.94
CA ALA A 292 -21.86 1.70 2.79
C ALA A 292 -22.74 2.93 2.53
N GLY A 293 -23.28 3.56 3.59
CA GLY A 293 -24.11 4.78 3.45
C GLY A 293 -23.34 6.01 2.97
N LYS A 294 -22.00 5.99 3.05
CA LYS A 294 -21.08 7.03 2.57
C LYS A 294 -20.41 6.67 1.25
N ASN A 295 -20.55 5.45 0.76
CA ASN A 295 -19.80 4.87 -0.36
C ASN A 295 -18.27 4.93 -0.09
N VAL A 296 -17.84 4.55 1.11
CA VAL A 296 -16.42 4.42 1.46
C VAL A 296 -15.78 3.42 0.50
N GLY A 297 -14.59 3.73 -0.02
CA GLY A 297 -13.95 2.99 -1.09
C GLY A 297 -13.72 1.51 -0.78
N PHE A 298 -13.29 1.21 0.47
CA PHE A 298 -13.01 -0.15 0.91
C PHE A 298 -13.01 -0.28 2.43
N VAL A 299 -13.05 -1.53 2.90
CA VAL A 299 -12.94 -1.87 4.32
C VAL A 299 -11.90 -2.97 4.50
N ARG A 300 -11.16 -2.90 5.60
CA ARG A 300 -10.26 -3.95 6.09
C ARG A 300 -10.44 -4.10 7.59
N PHE A 301 -9.75 -5.03 8.23
CA PHE A 301 -9.63 -5.10 9.68
C PHE A 301 -8.31 -5.77 10.09
N TRP A 302 -7.82 -5.43 11.26
CA TRP A 302 -6.72 -6.09 11.94
C TRP A 302 -7.28 -7.10 12.94
N SER A 303 -7.14 -8.38 12.78
CA SER A 303 -6.64 -9.17 11.68
C SER A 303 -7.35 -10.53 11.64
N VAL A 304 -7.28 -11.26 10.54
CA VAL A 304 -7.84 -12.61 10.39
C VAL A 304 -7.27 -13.55 11.46
N ASN A 305 -5.98 -13.42 11.83
CA ASN A 305 -5.35 -14.20 12.90
C ASN A 305 -6.05 -14.03 14.25
N ARG A 306 -6.72 -12.90 14.47
CA ARG A 306 -7.48 -12.59 15.69
C ARG A 306 -8.94 -13.02 15.62
N ASP A 307 -9.44 -13.35 14.43
CA ASP A 307 -10.87 -13.57 14.18
C ASP A 307 -11.36 -14.95 14.67
N ASN A 308 -11.27 -15.12 15.98
CA ASN A 308 -11.75 -16.32 16.67
C ASN A 308 -12.08 -16.01 18.15
N GLY A 309 -12.87 -16.88 18.76
CA GLY A 309 -13.27 -16.81 20.17
C GLY A 309 -12.41 -17.68 21.11
N ASN A 310 -11.16 -17.98 20.76
CA ASN A 310 -10.28 -18.86 21.55
C ASN A 310 -9.86 -18.25 22.89
N CYS A 311 -9.92 -16.93 23.04
CA CYS A 311 -9.79 -16.21 24.31
C CYS A 311 -10.96 -15.24 24.49
N THR A 312 -11.51 -15.20 25.71
CA THR A 312 -12.70 -14.38 26.04
C THR A 312 -12.53 -13.63 27.35
N ASP A 313 -11.27 -13.48 27.78
CA ASP A 313 -10.91 -12.88 29.07
C ASP A 313 -10.74 -11.35 29.03
N GLY A 314 -10.99 -10.74 27.86
CA GLY A 314 -10.80 -9.29 27.65
C GLY A 314 -9.35 -8.88 27.46
N SER A 315 -8.43 -9.82 27.25
CA SER A 315 -7.03 -9.52 26.99
C SER A 315 -6.77 -9.21 25.51
N VAL A 316 -5.75 -8.41 25.25
CA VAL A 316 -5.21 -8.19 23.90
C VAL A 316 -4.28 -9.33 23.53
N ALA A 317 -4.51 -9.96 22.39
CA ALA A 317 -3.67 -11.03 21.88
C ALA A 317 -3.54 -10.93 20.35
N SER A 318 -2.44 -11.44 19.79
CA SER A 318 -2.21 -11.45 18.33
C SER A 318 -2.99 -12.55 17.61
N ASN A 319 -3.46 -13.57 18.33
CA ASN A 319 -4.05 -14.79 17.80
C ASN A 319 -5.49 -15.05 18.26
N CYS A 320 -6.15 -14.10 18.90
CA CYS A 320 -7.57 -14.13 19.24
C CYS A 320 -8.09 -12.72 19.55
N SER A 321 -9.41 -12.53 19.46
CA SER A 321 -10.05 -11.21 19.60
C SER A 321 -10.21 -10.73 21.05
N GLY A 322 -10.11 -11.60 22.03
CA GLY A 322 -10.38 -11.30 23.44
C GLY A 322 -11.87 -11.23 23.80
N ILE A 323 -12.78 -11.48 22.86
CA ILE A 323 -14.23 -11.44 23.04
C ILE A 323 -14.90 -12.77 22.64
N SER A 324 -16.13 -12.97 23.08
CA SER A 324 -16.93 -14.12 22.66
C SER A 324 -17.42 -13.92 21.23
N GLN A 325 -17.00 -14.79 20.33
CA GLN A 325 -17.40 -14.84 18.92
C GLN A 325 -17.19 -16.25 18.35
N THR A 326 -17.72 -16.51 17.16
CA THR A 326 -17.36 -17.69 16.36
C THR A 326 -16.10 -17.42 15.55
N THR A 327 -15.44 -18.48 15.09
CA THR A 327 -14.28 -18.34 14.18
C THR A 327 -14.72 -17.66 12.89
N TYR A 328 -13.90 -16.73 12.40
CA TYR A 328 -14.10 -15.92 11.19
C TYR A 328 -15.40 -15.09 11.15
N GLN A 329 -15.96 -14.76 12.31
CA GLN A 329 -17.21 -14.01 12.37
C GLN A 329 -17.09 -12.58 11.82
N PHE A 330 -15.96 -11.91 12.03
CA PHE A 330 -15.72 -10.61 11.45
C PHE A 330 -15.38 -10.72 9.97
N THR A 331 -14.63 -11.73 9.56
CA THR A 331 -14.32 -11.99 8.15
C THR A 331 -15.61 -12.13 7.34
N ASP A 332 -16.56 -12.93 7.80
CA ASP A 332 -17.87 -13.11 7.18
C ASP A 332 -18.65 -11.79 7.07
N GLN A 333 -18.63 -10.95 8.13
CA GLN A 333 -19.28 -9.62 8.09
C GLN A 333 -18.63 -8.63 7.11
N PHE A 334 -17.30 -8.62 7.02
CA PHE A 334 -16.56 -7.69 6.16
C PHE A 334 -16.53 -8.14 4.70
N HIS A 335 -16.61 -9.45 4.44
CA HIS A 335 -16.61 -10.01 3.10
C HIS A 335 -17.73 -9.44 2.22
N ASP A 336 -18.93 -9.24 2.76
CA ASP A 336 -20.11 -8.76 2.03
C ASP A 336 -20.06 -7.26 1.66
N TYR A 337 -18.98 -6.54 2.03
CA TYR A 337 -18.89 -5.12 1.74
C TYR A 337 -18.67 -4.86 0.24
N ALA A 338 -19.65 -4.23 -0.38
CA ALA A 338 -19.64 -3.91 -1.81
C ALA A 338 -19.32 -2.43 -2.14
N GLY A 339 -19.26 -1.57 -1.10
CA GLY A 339 -19.06 -0.12 -1.24
C GLY A 339 -20.35 0.66 -1.27
#